data_b7bc84837fae74817cc941bb35ad60a2
#
_entry.id   b7bc84837fae74817cc941bb35ad60a2
#
_cell.length_a   1.000
_cell.length_b   1.000
_cell.length_c   1.000
_cell.angle_alpha   90.00
_cell.angle_beta   90.00
_cell.angle_gamma   90.00
#
_symmetry.space_group_name_H-M   'P 1'
#
loop_
_entity.id
_entity.type
_entity.pdbx_description
1 polymer ?
#
loop_
_entity_poly.entity_id
_entity_poly.type
_entity_poly.pdbx_seq_one_letter_code
_entity_poly.pdbx_strand_id
1 'polypeptide(L)'
;YNILDNRLKKSGWLQKLSDDAVEVHVRSVFLQGLLLMNKNQRPSYFKRWSELWQKWHSWLSLRNITALEAALWFVLQEDLIDNVVVGVDSADHLQDILDALGEYHNITVTDFLSEDLNLIDPSHWKF
;
A
#
# COMPACT_ATOMS: atom_id res chain seq x y z
N TYR A 1 6.10 -3.95 -0.55
CA TYR A 1 5.17 -4.24 0.53
C TYR A 1 4.09 -3.16 0.57
N ASN A 2 2.84 -3.56 0.56
CA ASN A 2 1.71 -2.63 0.62
C ASN A 2 0.42 -3.38 1.01
N ILE A 3 -0.69 -2.65 1.09
CA ILE A 3 -1.98 -3.16 1.56
C ILE A 3 -2.57 -4.30 0.71
N LEU A 4 -2.13 -4.46 -0.54
CA LEU A 4 -2.51 -5.58 -1.43
C LEU A 4 -1.45 -6.69 -1.43
N ASP A 5 -0.18 -6.36 -1.15
CA ASP A 5 0.96 -7.27 -1.25
C ASP A 5 1.76 -7.31 0.06
N ASN A 6 1.58 -8.38 0.82
CA ASN A 6 2.37 -8.67 2.02
C ASN A 6 3.21 -9.95 1.89
N ARG A 7 3.56 -10.36 0.65
CA ARG A 7 4.33 -11.60 0.39
C ARG A 7 5.60 -11.71 1.24
N LEU A 8 6.29 -10.58 1.47
CA LEU A 8 7.48 -10.53 2.32
C LEU A 8 7.20 -11.04 3.75
N LYS A 9 6.08 -10.61 4.35
CA LYS A 9 5.65 -11.07 5.68
C LYS A 9 5.14 -12.50 5.62
N LYS A 10 4.26 -12.81 4.66
CA LYS A 10 3.61 -14.12 4.52
C LYS A 10 4.60 -15.27 4.29
N SER A 11 5.69 -15.00 3.57
CA SER A 11 6.76 -15.98 3.32
C SER A 11 7.64 -16.27 4.54
N GLY A 12 7.53 -15.49 5.61
CA GLY A 12 8.40 -15.56 6.79
C GLY A 12 9.74 -14.85 6.64
N TRP A 13 10.04 -14.32 5.45
CA TRP A 13 11.31 -13.63 5.21
C TRP A 13 11.48 -12.37 6.04
N LEU A 14 10.39 -11.63 6.29
CA LEU A 14 10.45 -10.42 7.11
C LEU A 14 10.94 -10.73 8.52
N GLN A 15 10.40 -11.79 9.15
CA GLN A 15 10.85 -12.25 10.46
C GLN A 15 12.30 -12.74 10.41
N LYS A 16 12.66 -13.53 9.41
CA LYS A 16 14.02 -14.04 9.25
C LYS A 16 15.07 -12.91 9.13
N LEU A 17 14.77 -11.88 8.34
CA LEU A 17 15.66 -10.72 8.18
C LEU A 17 15.84 -9.98 9.50
N SER A 18 14.76 -9.80 10.26
CA SER A 18 14.81 -9.19 11.59
C SER A 18 15.64 -10.03 12.58
N ASP A 19 15.43 -11.35 12.60
CA ASP A 19 16.21 -12.26 13.47
C ASP A 19 17.71 -12.25 13.13
N ASP A 20 18.04 -12.07 11.86
CA ASP A 20 19.41 -11.95 11.35
C ASP A 20 19.99 -10.50 11.52
N ALA A 21 19.26 -9.59 12.17
CA ALA A 21 19.60 -8.19 12.36
C ALA A 21 19.88 -7.43 11.04
N VAL A 22 19.15 -7.76 9.98
CA VAL A 22 19.21 -7.10 8.68
C VAL A 22 18.21 -5.97 8.63
N GLU A 23 18.66 -4.75 8.36
CA GLU A 23 17.81 -3.57 8.19
C GLU A 23 16.89 -3.72 6.96
N VAL A 24 15.60 -3.59 7.16
CA VAL A 24 14.57 -3.79 6.13
C VAL A 24 14.02 -2.47 5.63
N HIS A 25 14.28 -2.17 4.36
CA HIS A 25 13.69 -1.03 3.65
C HIS A 25 12.63 -1.53 2.67
N VAL A 26 11.40 -1.10 2.83
CA VAL A 26 10.30 -1.45 1.91
C VAL A 26 9.96 -0.29 0.98
N ARG A 27 9.50 -0.63 -0.22
CA ARG A 27 9.05 0.29 -1.25
C ARG A 27 7.69 -0.14 -1.81
N SER A 28 7.18 0.60 -2.77
CA SER A 28 5.92 0.31 -3.48
C SER A 28 4.67 0.41 -2.59
N VAL A 29 4.73 1.25 -1.58
CA VAL A 29 3.63 1.51 -0.63
C VAL A 29 2.33 1.86 -1.36
N PHE A 30 2.41 2.67 -2.42
CA PHE A 30 1.27 3.12 -3.23
C PHE A 30 1.03 2.26 -4.48
N LEU A 31 1.80 1.17 -4.68
CA LEU A 31 1.71 0.28 -5.85
C LEU A 31 1.67 1.06 -7.17
N GLN A 32 2.76 1.81 -7.46
CA GLN A 32 2.87 2.71 -8.63
C GLN A 32 1.72 3.75 -8.69
N GLY A 33 1.24 4.21 -7.55
CA GLY A 33 0.12 5.15 -7.45
C GLY A 33 -1.27 4.51 -7.63
N LEU A 34 -1.36 3.23 -7.97
CA LEU A 34 -2.64 2.54 -8.23
C LEU A 34 -3.61 2.62 -7.04
N LEU A 35 -3.10 2.50 -5.82
CA LEU A 35 -3.90 2.60 -4.59
C LEU A 35 -4.50 4.00 -4.37
N LEU A 36 -3.83 5.04 -4.87
CA LEU A 36 -4.25 6.43 -4.71
C LEU A 36 -5.28 6.87 -5.78
N MET A 37 -5.37 6.12 -6.89
CA MET A 37 -6.24 6.48 -8.01
C MET A 37 -7.72 6.33 -7.65
N ASN A 38 -8.51 7.34 -8.02
CA ASN A 38 -9.96 7.21 -7.98
C ASN A 38 -10.47 6.35 -9.16
N LYS A 39 -11.78 6.05 -9.15
CA LYS A 39 -12.42 5.16 -10.14
C LYS A 39 -12.17 5.58 -11.59
N ASN A 40 -12.15 6.90 -11.86
CA ASN A 40 -12.06 7.43 -13.23
C ASN A 40 -10.62 7.52 -13.75
N GLN A 41 -9.64 7.53 -12.85
CA GLN A 41 -8.21 7.62 -13.18
C GLN A 41 -7.59 6.25 -13.42
N ARG A 42 -8.23 5.19 -12.92
CA ARG A 42 -7.66 3.84 -12.98
C ARG A 42 -7.74 3.27 -14.39
N PRO A 43 -6.61 2.80 -14.98
CA PRO A 43 -6.58 2.20 -16.32
C PRO A 43 -7.56 1.04 -16.48
N SER A 44 -8.05 0.85 -17.72
CA SER A 44 -9.05 -0.19 -18.04
C SER A 44 -8.58 -1.60 -17.72
N TYR A 45 -7.28 -1.83 -17.74
CA TYR A 45 -6.64 -3.09 -17.32
C TYR A 45 -7.12 -3.55 -15.93
N PHE A 46 -7.32 -2.64 -15.00
CA PHE A 46 -7.72 -2.94 -13.63
C PHE A 46 -9.23 -3.09 -13.42
N LYS A 47 -10.05 -3.00 -14.47
CA LYS A 47 -11.51 -3.18 -14.37
C LYS A 47 -11.91 -4.58 -13.90
N ARG A 48 -11.09 -5.60 -14.16
CA ARG A 48 -11.34 -6.98 -13.74
C ARG A 48 -11.34 -7.16 -12.20
N TRP A 49 -10.76 -6.23 -11.46
CA TRP A 49 -10.82 -6.18 -10.00
C TRP A 49 -11.77 -5.10 -9.48
N SER A 50 -12.84 -4.81 -10.22
CA SER A 50 -13.80 -3.75 -9.87
C SER A 50 -14.44 -3.93 -8.49
N GLU A 51 -14.69 -5.17 -8.07
CA GLU A 51 -15.22 -5.47 -6.73
C GLU A 51 -14.23 -5.13 -5.61
N LEU A 52 -12.95 -5.44 -5.81
CA LEU A 52 -11.88 -5.05 -4.89
C LEU A 52 -11.82 -3.53 -4.75
N TRP A 53 -11.84 -2.81 -5.87
CA TRP A 53 -11.80 -1.34 -5.86
C TRP A 53 -13.03 -0.71 -5.22
N GLN A 54 -14.20 -1.30 -5.42
CA GLN A 54 -15.42 -0.86 -4.75
C GLN A 54 -15.33 -1.06 -3.23
N LYS A 55 -14.86 -2.22 -2.77
CA LYS A 55 -14.60 -2.48 -1.35
C LYS A 55 -13.58 -1.50 -0.78
N TRP A 56 -12.47 -1.25 -1.51
CA TRP A 56 -11.44 -0.31 -1.12
C TRP A 56 -11.99 1.09 -0.85
N HIS A 57 -12.70 1.67 -1.83
CA HIS A 57 -13.28 3.01 -1.68
C HIS A 57 -14.35 3.09 -0.58
N SER A 58 -15.19 2.05 -0.46
CA SER A 58 -16.21 1.98 0.59
C SER A 58 -15.57 1.90 1.98
N TRP A 59 -14.50 1.12 2.12
CA TRP A 59 -13.76 0.97 3.37
C TRP A 59 -13.08 2.27 3.80
N LEU A 60 -12.46 3.01 2.87
CA LEU A 60 -11.89 4.34 3.13
C LEU A 60 -12.97 5.33 3.59
N SER A 61 -14.09 5.37 2.87
CA SER A 61 -15.21 6.27 3.15
C SER A 61 -15.83 6.03 4.53
N LEU A 62 -16.01 4.77 4.91
CA LEU A 62 -16.56 4.39 6.22
C LEU A 62 -15.66 4.80 7.40
N ARG A 63 -14.36 4.91 7.16
CA ARG A 63 -13.36 5.29 8.18
C ARG A 63 -12.98 6.76 8.13
N ASN A 64 -13.47 7.47 7.13
CA ASN A 64 -13.12 8.87 6.87
C ASN A 64 -11.60 9.08 6.78
N ILE A 65 -10.91 8.18 6.09
CA ILE A 65 -9.47 8.26 5.80
C ILE A 65 -9.22 8.28 4.31
N THR A 66 -8.12 8.90 3.91
CA THR A 66 -7.68 8.94 2.52
C THR A 66 -6.98 7.64 2.11
N ALA A 67 -6.87 7.40 0.81
CA ALA A 67 -6.12 6.27 0.29
C ALA A 67 -4.61 6.36 0.60
N LEU A 68 -4.07 7.58 0.68
CA LEU A 68 -2.69 7.85 1.04
C LEU A 68 -2.42 7.48 2.49
N GLU A 69 -3.25 7.98 3.42
CA GLU A 69 -3.18 7.63 4.84
C GLU A 69 -3.26 6.12 5.05
N ALA A 70 -4.27 5.47 4.48
CA ALA A 70 -4.46 4.05 4.64
C ALA A 70 -3.28 3.21 4.11
N ALA A 71 -2.75 3.54 2.92
CA ALA A 71 -1.62 2.84 2.35
C ALA A 71 -0.34 3.03 3.16
N LEU A 72 -0.10 4.24 3.67
CA LEU A 72 1.07 4.59 4.46
C LEU A 72 0.99 3.95 5.86
N TRP A 73 -0.13 4.10 6.55
CA TRP A 73 -0.33 3.57 7.90
C TRP A 73 -0.27 2.05 7.95
N PHE A 74 -0.75 1.36 6.89
CA PHE A 74 -0.61 -0.09 6.77
C PHE A 74 0.84 -0.56 6.84
N VAL A 75 1.75 0.17 6.22
CA VAL A 75 3.17 -0.19 6.19
C VAL A 75 3.85 0.21 7.50
N LEU A 76 3.52 1.39 8.03
CA LEU A 76 4.13 1.94 9.24
C LEU A 76 3.79 1.15 10.51
N GLN A 77 2.67 0.42 10.53
CA GLN A 77 2.30 -0.41 11.69
C GLN A 77 3.03 -1.77 11.73
N GLU A 78 3.90 -2.06 10.75
CA GLU A 78 4.68 -3.29 10.72
C GLU A 78 6.03 -3.07 11.42
N ASP A 79 6.13 -3.52 12.66
CA ASP A 79 7.28 -3.27 13.54
C ASP A 79 8.62 -3.87 13.02
N LEU A 80 8.55 -4.80 12.07
CA LEU A 80 9.72 -5.43 11.47
C LEU A 80 10.25 -4.69 10.23
N ILE A 81 9.67 -3.54 9.90
CA ILE A 81 10.11 -2.67 8.80
C ILE A 81 10.81 -1.46 9.40
N ASP A 82 12.10 -1.30 9.08
CA ASP A 82 12.91 -0.20 9.61
C ASP A 82 12.68 1.11 8.84
N ASN A 83 12.54 1.03 7.51
CA ASN A 83 12.39 2.19 6.65
C ASN A 83 11.38 1.99 5.53
N VAL A 84 10.63 3.05 5.25
CA VAL A 84 9.64 3.10 4.16
C VAL A 84 10.11 4.09 3.10
N VAL A 85 10.36 3.58 1.88
CA VAL A 85 10.81 4.39 0.75
C VAL A 85 9.61 4.78 -0.11
N VAL A 86 9.37 6.08 -0.23
CA VAL A 86 8.30 6.65 -1.05
C VAL A 86 8.87 7.57 -2.13
N GLY A 87 8.28 7.53 -3.33
CA GLY A 87 8.54 8.50 -4.38
C GLY A 87 7.57 9.66 -4.27
N VAL A 88 8.06 10.87 -4.57
CA VAL A 88 7.25 12.09 -4.60
C VAL A 88 7.49 12.84 -5.92
N ASP A 89 6.41 13.39 -6.49
CA ASP A 89 6.46 14.09 -7.78
C ASP A 89 6.36 15.61 -7.61
N SER A 90 5.97 16.08 -6.44
CA SER A 90 5.78 17.50 -6.13
C SER A 90 5.98 17.81 -4.66
N ALA A 91 6.16 19.09 -4.32
CA ALA A 91 6.19 19.55 -2.94
C ALA A 91 4.86 19.31 -2.22
N ASP A 92 3.73 19.49 -2.91
CA ASP A 92 2.39 19.23 -2.35
C ASP A 92 2.23 17.75 -1.98
N HIS A 93 2.64 16.83 -2.87
CA HIS A 93 2.61 15.40 -2.59
C HIS A 93 3.50 15.04 -1.38
N LEU A 94 4.67 15.66 -1.24
CA LEU A 94 5.50 15.48 -0.05
C LEU A 94 4.78 16.00 1.20
N GLN A 95 4.13 17.16 1.13
CA GLN A 95 3.38 17.72 2.26
C GLN A 95 2.23 16.79 2.67
N ASP A 96 1.45 16.27 1.72
CA ASP A 96 0.37 15.31 1.99
C ASP A 96 0.88 14.06 2.74
N ILE A 97 2.07 13.55 2.37
CA ILE A 97 2.70 12.43 3.06
C ILE A 97 3.10 12.81 4.50
N LEU A 98 3.68 13.99 4.70
CA LEU A 98 4.09 14.47 6.03
C LEU A 98 2.86 14.70 6.92
N ASP A 99 1.78 15.24 6.37
CA ASP A 99 0.52 15.44 7.09
C ASP A 99 -0.08 14.09 7.52
N ALA A 100 -0.11 13.09 6.61
CA ALA A 100 -0.55 11.74 6.90
C ALA A 100 0.28 11.04 7.99
N LEU A 101 1.58 11.34 8.08
CA LEU A 101 2.45 10.85 9.17
C LEU A 101 2.08 11.49 10.51
N GLY A 102 1.72 12.77 10.53
CA GLY A 102 1.28 13.49 11.73
C GLY A 102 -0.02 12.96 12.31
N GLU A 103 -0.90 12.44 11.47
CA GLU A 103 -2.21 11.86 11.81
C GLU A 103 -2.16 10.33 12.03
N TYR A 104 -0.96 9.73 12.05
CA TYR A 104 -0.79 8.27 12.10
C TYR A 104 -1.54 7.62 13.25
N HIS A 105 -2.28 6.57 12.93
CA HIS A 105 -2.83 5.61 13.88
C HIS A 105 -2.95 4.20 13.28
N ASN A 106 -3.00 3.18 14.12
CA ASN A 106 -3.14 1.81 13.67
C ASN A 106 -4.48 1.56 12.99
N ILE A 107 -4.44 0.86 11.86
CA ILE A 107 -5.62 0.47 11.10
C ILE A 107 -5.73 -1.05 10.99
N THR A 108 -6.96 -1.57 11.09
CA THR A 108 -7.21 -2.98 10.81
C THR A 108 -7.55 -3.17 9.35
N VAL A 109 -6.70 -3.91 8.64
CA VAL A 109 -6.85 -4.22 7.22
C VAL A 109 -6.72 -5.72 7.03
N THR A 110 -7.81 -6.39 6.70
CA THR A 110 -7.82 -7.86 6.54
C THR A 110 -8.22 -8.34 5.15
N ASP A 111 -8.97 -7.54 4.39
CA ASP A 111 -9.72 -8.03 3.23
C ASP A 111 -9.17 -7.61 1.85
N PHE A 112 -8.00 -6.96 1.81
CA PHE A 112 -7.44 -6.42 0.56
C PHE A 112 -6.25 -7.20 0.02
N LEU A 113 -5.64 -8.06 0.82
CA LEU A 113 -4.48 -8.85 0.40
C LEU A 113 -4.79 -9.73 -0.79
N SER A 114 -3.90 -9.72 -1.78
CA SER A 114 -4.04 -10.49 -3.01
C SER A 114 -2.79 -11.33 -3.28
N GLU A 115 -2.97 -12.48 -3.89
CA GLU A 115 -1.91 -13.31 -4.45
C GLU A 115 -1.86 -13.25 -5.99
N ASP A 116 -2.78 -12.50 -6.61
CA ASP A 116 -2.82 -12.35 -8.07
C ASP A 116 -1.68 -11.43 -8.54
N LEU A 117 -0.64 -12.03 -9.10
CA LEU A 117 0.53 -11.32 -9.62
C LEU A 117 0.18 -10.30 -10.71
N ASN A 118 -0.90 -10.52 -11.45
CA ASN A 118 -1.35 -9.54 -12.44
C ASN A 118 -1.89 -8.25 -11.79
N LEU A 119 -2.22 -8.29 -10.50
CA LEU A 119 -2.63 -7.12 -9.73
C LEU A 119 -1.45 -6.50 -8.97
N ILE A 120 -0.72 -7.34 -8.22
CA ILE A 120 0.23 -6.85 -7.22
C ILE A 120 1.66 -6.68 -7.73
N ASP A 121 1.97 -7.21 -8.92
CA ASP A 121 3.29 -7.10 -9.53
C ASP A 121 3.25 -6.23 -10.80
N PRO A 122 3.75 -4.98 -10.74
CA PRO A 122 3.75 -4.07 -11.88
C PRO A 122 4.43 -4.59 -13.13
N SER A 123 5.36 -5.55 -13.02
CA SER A 123 6.03 -6.16 -14.18
C SER A 123 5.08 -7.01 -15.05
N HIS A 124 3.94 -7.40 -14.48
CA HIS A 124 2.90 -8.18 -15.18
C HIS A 124 1.82 -7.31 -15.83
N TRP A 125 1.83 -5.99 -15.58
CA TRP A 125 0.79 -5.11 -16.11
C TRP A 125 0.92 -4.92 -17.63
N LYS A 126 -0.21 -5.01 -18.32
CA LYS A 126 -0.32 -4.83 -19.78
C LYS A 126 -1.29 -3.70 -20.05
N PHE A 127 -0.77 -2.55 -20.41
CA PHE A 127 -1.54 -1.38 -20.82
C PHE A 127 -1.62 -1.30 -22.35
#